data_2d1de269b87e5641c21d22d048036378
#
_entry.id   2d1de269b87e5641c21d22d048036378
#
_cell.length_a   1.000
_cell.length_b   1.000
_cell.length_c   1.000
_cell.angle_alpha   90.00
_cell.angle_beta   90.00
_cell.angle_gamma   90.00
#
_symmetry.space_group_name_H-M   'P 1'
#
loop_
_entity.id
_entity.type
_entity.pdbx_description
1 polymer ?
#
loop_
_entity_poly.entity_id
_entity_poly.type
_entity_poly.pdbx_seq_one_letter_code
_entity_poly.pdbx_strand_id
1 'polypeptide(L)'
;MLHSENSAEIENNGTISAELTYIVRQKEKPYFESSHSTGGEPKVFFETEKRRANISDMRPHVSRFSIDTNGFELINHETSVDDLYNDALIEARYNQELEDLLKQHTGADKVVIFDHTRRSNNDDGAKNADGRRGPAVRIHADYTVKSGPQRAKDTLGEHDFNEIMANGGRVVQVNVWRPITGPVESSPLAL
;
A
#
# COMPACT_ATOMS: atom_id res chain seq x y z
N MET A 1 -28.28 7.91 0.11
CA MET A 1 -28.91 7.99 -1.22
C MET A 1 -27.92 8.62 -2.19
N LEU A 2 -27.82 8.06 -3.37
CA LEU A 2 -26.92 8.39 -4.49
C LEU A 2 -25.45 7.96 -4.27
N HIS A 3 -25.20 6.69 -4.48
CA HIS A 3 -23.93 6.21 -4.98
C HIS A 3 -23.73 6.84 -6.37
N SER A 4 -22.85 7.82 -6.50
CA SER A 4 -22.37 8.24 -7.81
C SER A 4 -21.49 7.09 -8.31
N GLU A 5 -22.04 6.31 -9.23
CA GLU A 5 -21.28 5.34 -10.00
C GLU A 5 -20.18 6.10 -10.75
N ASN A 6 -18.97 5.90 -10.30
CA ASN A 6 -17.76 6.39 -10.99
C ASN A 6 -17.56 5.47 -12.19
N SER A 7 -18.30 5.69 -13.27
CA SER A 7 -18.17 4.93 -14.51
C SER A 7 -16.83 5.28 -15.16
N ALA A 8 -15.85 4.37 -15.06
CA ALA A 8 -14.63 4.46 -15.81
C ALA A 8 -14.94 4.13 -17.30
N GLU A 9 -14.57 5.02 -18.21
CA GLU A 9 -14.64 4.76 -19.63
C GLU A 9 -13.42 3.96 -20.06
N ILE A 10 -13.65 2.76 -20.63
CA ILE A 10 -12.56 1.90 -21.14
C ILE A 10 -12.23 2.32 -22.58
N GLU A 11 -11.02 2.77 -22.79
CA GLU A 11 -10.47 2.97 -24.14
C GLU A 11 -9.93 1.65 -24.70
N ASN A 12 -9.97 1.49 -26.05
CA ASN A 12 -9.63 0.25 -26.76
C ASN A 12 -8.15 -0.22 -26.62
N ASN A 13 -7.33 0.49 -25.88
CA ASN A 13 -5.89 0.23 -25.69
C ASN A 13 -5.51 -0.27 -24.28
N GLY A 14 -6.46 -0.72 -23.48
CA GLY A 14 -6.23 -1.15 -22.10
C GLY A 14 -6.00 0.02 -21.12
N THR A 15 -6.40 1.23 -21.49
CA THR A 15 -6.35 2.43 -20.64
C THR A 15 -7.76 2.77 -20.18
N ILE A 16 -7.91 3.09 -18.91
CA ILE A 16 -9.16 3.61 -18.34
C ILE A 16 -8.96 5.05 -17.89
N SER A 17 -9.98 5.89 -18.10
CA SER A 17 -10.00 7.24 -17.56
C SER A 17 -10.80 7.24 -16.25
N ALA A 18 -10.14 7.56 -15.14
CA ALA A 18 -10.72 7.54 -13.81
C ALA A 18 -10.53 8.85 -13.08
N GLU A 19 -11.46 9.16 -12.18
CA GLU A 19 -11.36 10.32 -11.31
C GLU A 19 -10.63 9.94 -10.02
N LEU A 20 -9.51 10.60 -9.77
CA LEU A 20 -8.65 10.38 -8.61
C LEU A 20 -8.72 11.57 -7.65
N THR A 21 -8.64 11.30 -6.36
CA THR A 21 -8.71 12.30 -5.30
C THR A 21 -7.31 12.66 -4.82
N TYR A 22 -6.95 13.93 -4.94
CA TYR A 22 -5.68 14.51 -4.52
C TYR A 22 -5.85 15.46 -3.34
N ILE A 23 -4.81 15.61 -2.53
CA ILE A 23 -4.73 16.64 -1.50
C ILE A 23 -4.32 17.96 -2.17
N VAL A 24 -5.06 19.03 -1.91
CA VAL A 24 -4.73 20.37 -2.41
C VAL A 24 -3.54 20.93 -1.64
N ARG A 25 -2.62 21.57 -2.36
CA ARG A 25 -1.51 22.28 -1.72
C ARG A 25 -2.04 23.46 -0.91
N GLN A 26 -1.77 23.46 0.38
CA GLN A 26 -2.23 24.48 1.32
C GLN A 26 -1.09 25.00 2.20
N LYS A 27 -1.30 26.13 2.89
CA LYS A 27 -0.28 26.74 3.76
C LYS A 27 0.00 25.90 5.00
N GLU A 28 -1.06 25.39 5.60
CA GLU A 28 -0.96 24.55 6.79
C GLU A 28 -0.62 23.11 6.39
N LYS A 29 0.15 22.44 7.24
CA LYS A 29 0.49 21.03 7.00
C LYS A 29 -0.78 20.18 7.02
N PRO A 30 -1.09 19.43 5.95
CA PRO A 30 -2.22 18.51 5.96
C PRO A 30 -1.99 17.40 6.98
N TYR A 31 -3.03 17.06 7.73
CA TYR A 31 -3.01 15.91 8.64
C TYR A 31 -4.39 15.27 8.72
N PHE A 32 -4.43 14.04 9.20
CA PHE A 32 -5.66 13.37 9.52
C PHE A 32 -5.52 12.62 10.86
N GLU A 33 -6.65 12.45 11.54
CA GLU A 33 -6.75 11.59 12.71
C GLU A 33 -7.45 10.30 12.31
N SER A 34 -6.78 9.18 12.53
CA SER A 34 -7.35 7.85 12.22
C SER A 34 -8.48 7.51 13.20
N SER A 35 -9.32 6.55 12.83
CA SER A 35 -10.35 5.99 13.71
C SER A 35 -9.78 5.46 15.02
N HIS A 36 -8.56 4.93 14.99
CA HIS A 36 -7.84 4.50 16.21
C HIS A 36 -7.57 5.67 17.15
N SER A 37 -7.19 6.84 16.64
CA SER A 37 -6.90 8.03 17.45
C SER A 37 -8.17 8.73 17.93
N THR A 38 -9.24 8.72 17.12
CA THR A 38 -10.49 9.41 17.43
C THR A 38 -11.46 8.55 18.26
N GLY A 39 -11.27 7.24 18.28
CA GLY A 39 -12.23 6.29 18.84
C GLY A 39 -13.54 6.18 18.04
N GLY A 40 -13.58 6.71 16.81
CA GLY A 40 -14.75 6.76 15.94
C GLY A 40 -14.38 7.04 14.49
N GLU A 41 -15.15 7.90 13.82
CA GLU A 41 -14.88 8.27 12.43
C GLU A 41 -13.54 9.02 12.30
N PRO A 42 -12.75 8.75 11.25
CA PRO A 42 -11.51 9.48 11.01
C PRO A 42 -11.82 10.94 10.65
N LYS A 43 -10.98 11.86 11.14
CA LYS A 43 -11.10 13.28 10.83
C LYS A 43 -10.01 13.74 9.88
N VAL A 44 -10.38 14.59 8.94
CA VAL A 44 -9.51 15.10 7.88
C VAL A 44 -9.38 16.61 8.02
N PHE A 45 -8.15 17.10 8.02
CA PHE A 45 -7.80 18.53 8.18
C PHE A 45 -6.98 19.00 6.97
N PHE A 46 -7.55 18.81 5.78
CA PHE A 46 -7.04 19.29 4.51
C PHE A 46 -8.13 19.27 3.46
N GLU A 47 -7.97 20.08 2.43
CA GLU A 47 -8.84 20.11 1.26
C GLU A 47 -8.40 19.07 0.23
N THR A 48 -9.36 18.57 -0.51
CA THR A 48 -9.12 17.63 -1.61
C THR A 48 -9.73 18.14 -2.91
N GLU A 49 -9.13 17.76 -4.02
CA GLU A 49 -9.69 17.97 -5.35
C GLU A 49 -9.70 16.65 -6.13
N LYS A 50 -10.62 16.59 -7.08
CA LYS A 50 -10.72 15.46 -7.99
C LYS A 50 -10.12 15.84 -9.33
N ARG A 51 -9.26 14.97 -9.86
CA ARG A 51 -8.64 15.12 -11.17
C ARG A 51 -8.81 13.85 -11.96
N ARG A 52 -9.13 14.00 -13.25
CA ARG A 52 -9.20 12.88 -14.17
C ARG A 52 -7.79 12.48 -14.60
N ALA A 53 -7.49 11.18 -14.52
CA ALA A 53 -6.21 10.61 -14.93
C ALA A 53 -6.45 9.35 -15.79
N ASN A 54 -5.54 9.11 -16.70
CA ASN A 54 -5.53 7.89 -17.51
C ASN A 54 -4.68 6.84 -16.81
N ILE A 55 -5.26 5.67 -16.55
CA ILE A 55 -4.63 4.54 -15.87
C ILE A 55 -4.51 3.41 -16.89
N SER A 56 -3.29 2.98 -17.17
CA SER A 56 -3.01 1.92 -18.12
C SER A 56 -2.85 0.58 -17.41
N ASP A 57 -3.34 -0.49 -18.04
CA ASP A 57 -3.08 -1.85 -17.56
C ASP A 57 -1.60 -2.21 -17.80
N MET A 58 -0.86 -2.44 -16.72
CA MET A 58 0.55 -2.81 -16.82
C MET A 58 0.80 -4.29 -17.10
N ARG A 59 -0.20 -5.16 -16.92
CA ARG A 59 -0.05 -6.62 -17.07
C ARG A 59 0.49 -7.07 -18.41
N PRO A 60 0.10 -6.49 -19.56
CA PRO A 60 0.71 -6.82 -20.85
C PRO A 60 2.18 -6.40 -20.99
N HIS A 61 2.67 -5.59 -20.08
CA HIS A 61 3.98 -4.93 -20.15
C HIS A 61 4.85 -5.14 -18.91
N VAL A 62 4.61 -6.20 -18.14
CA VAL A 62 5.26 -6.45 -16.83
C VAL A 62 6.78 -6.41 -16.90
N SER A 63 7.37 -6.89 -17.99
CA SER A 63 8.84 -6.89 -18.18
C SER A 63 9.46 -5.50 -18.31
N ARG A 64 8.66 -4.44 -18.44
CA ARG A 64 9.13 -3.05 -18.53
C ARG A 64 9.26 -2.38 -17.17
N PHE A 65 8.78 -3.03 -16.10
CA PHE A 65 8.74 -2.47 -14.77
C PHE A 65 9.61 -3.29 -13.82
N SER A 66 10.37 -2.61 -13.01
CA SER A 66 11.14 -3.22 -11.93
C SER A 66 11.17 -2.29 -10.72
N ILE A 67 11.35 -2.87 -9.55
CA ILE A 67 11.42 -2.11 -8.29
C ILE A 67 12.57 -1.09 -8.31
N ASP A 68 13.70 -1.43 -8.94
CA ASP A 68 14.86 -0.55 -9.00
C ASP A 68 14.71 0.62 -9.97
N THR A 69 13.98 0.43 -11.06
CA THR A 69 13.84 1.45 -12.11
C THR A 69 12.58 2.30 -11.93
N ASN A 70 11.48 1.67 -11.56
CA ASN A 70 10.16 2.30 -11.51
C ASN A 70 9.63 2.47 -10.08
N GLY A 71 10.25 1.80 -9.10
CA GLY A 71 9.78 1.78 -7.71
C GLY A 71 8.66 0.78 -7.46
N PHE A 72 8.26 0.01 -8.47
CA PHE A 72 7.26 -1.06 -8.35
C PHE A 72 7.47 -2.13 -9.42
N GLU A 73 6.97 -3.33 -9.16
CA GLU A 73 6.88 -4.42 -10.12
C GLU A 73 5.66 -5.29 -9.83
N LEU A 74 5.20 -6.04 -10.83
CA LEU A 74 4.13 -7.02 -10.71
C LEU A 74 4.73 -8.42 -10.74
N ILE A 75 4.56 -9.16 -9.64
CA ILE A 75 5.11 -10.51 -9.46
C ILE A 75 3.96 -11.51 -9.48
N ASN A 76 4.15 -12.60 -10.23
CA ASN A 76 3.26 -13.75 -10.13
C ASN A 76 3.78 -14.65 -9.00
N HIS A 77 3.06 -14.67 -7.89
CA HIS A 77 3.42 -15.43 -6.71
C HIS A 77 2.18 -16.03 -6.04
N GLU A 78 2.17 -17.35 -5.91
CA GLU A 78 1.15 -18.09 -5.18
C GLU A 78 1.59 -18.24 -3.73
N THR A 79 0.69 -17.88 -2.80
CA THR A 79 0.96 -18.09 -1.38
C THR A 79 0.61 -19.50 -0.95
N SER A 80 1.39 -20.05 -0.02
CA SER A 80 1.11 -21.32 0.65
C SER A 80 0.10 -21.19 1.80
N VAL A 81 -0.37 -19.97 2.08
CA VAL A 81 -1.28 -19.66 3.19
C VAL A 81 -2.72 -19.57 2.70
N ASP A 82 -3.56 -20.48 3.13
CA ASP A 82 -4.95 -20.60 2.69
C ASP A 82 -5.86 -19.48 3.26
N ASP A 83 -5.54 -18.97 4.46
CA ASP A 83 -6.33 -17.94 5.14
C ASP A 83 -5.45 -16.78 5.61
N LEU A 84 -5.42 -15.71 4.82
CA LEU A 84 -4.71 -14.47 5.13
C LEU A 84 -5.47 -13.57 6.13
N TYR A 85 -6.60 -14.01 6.68
CA TYR A 85 -7.26 -13.37 7.81
C TYR A 85 -6.87 -13.98 9.15
N ASN A 86 -6.17 -15.11 9.16
CA ASN A 86 -5.70 -15.80 10.35
C ASN A 86 -4.30 -15.31 10.74
N ASP A 87 -4.21 -14.51 11.82
CA ASP A 87 -2.94 -13.92 12.29
C ASP A 87 -1.90 -14.98 12.66
N ALA A 88 -2.31 -16.13 13.22
CA ALA A 88 -1.39 -17.21 13.56
C ALA A 88 -0.75 -17.84 12.32
N LEU A 89 -1.49 -17.97 11.21
CA LEU A 89 -0.94 -18.47 9.94
C LEU A 89 -0.01 -17.43 9.30
N ILE A 90 -0.32 -16.14 9.46
CA ILE A 90 0.55 -15.06 8.98
C ILE A 90 1.89 -15.10 9.71
N GLU A 91 1.88 -15.15 11.03
CA GLU A 91 3.11 -15.23 11.83
C GLU A 91 3.89 -16.51 11.56
N ALA A 92 3.22 -17.66 11.47
CA ALA A 92 3.88 -18.94 11.34
C ALA A 92 4.45 -19.22 9.95
N ARG A 93 3.88 -18.64 8.89
CA ARG A 93 4.21 -19.02 7.50
C ARG A 93 4.36 -17.83 6.56
N TYR A 94 3.38 -16.92 6.54
CA TYR A 94 3.33 -15.87 5.53
C TYR A 94 4.47 -14.85 5.66
N ASN A 95 4.89 -14.53 6.88
CA ASN A 95 6.02 -13.63 7.09
C ASN A 95 7.30 -14.19 6.47
N GLN A 96 7.59 -15.47 6.68
CA GLN A 96 8.76 -16.12 6.08
C GLN A 96 8.66 -16.17 4.55
N GLU A 97 7.46 -16.48 4.02
CA GLU A 97 7.21 -16.49 2.58
C GLU A 97 7.48 -15.10 1.96
N LEU A 98 7.03 -14.02 2.61
CA LEU A 98 7.30 -12.66 2.15
C LEU A 98 8.77 -12.26 2.29
N GLU A 99 9.45 -12.67 3.37
CA GLU A 99 10.87 -12.41 3.51
C GLU A 99 11.69 -13.04 2.38
N ASP A 100 11.40 -14.30 2.05
CA ASP A 100 12.10 -15.02 0.98
C ASP A 100 11.80 -14.39 -0.39
N LEU A 101 10.53 -14.05 -0.65
CA LEU A 101 10.11 -13.35 -1.86
C LEU A 101 10.86 -12.01 -2.02
N LEU A 102 10.86 -11.19 -0.99
CA LEU A 102 11.49 -9.87 -1.05
C LEU A 102 13.02 -9.98 -1.17
N LYS A 103 13.67 -10.92 -0.47
CA LYS A 103 15.10 -11.17 -0.66
C LYS A 103 15.44 -11.56 -2.09
N GLN A 104 14.62 -12.44 -2.69
CA GLN A 104 14.80 -12.86 -4.08
C GLN A 104 14.68 -11.70 -5.07
N HIS A 105 13.70 -10.80 -4.88
CA HIS A 105 13.42 -9.73 -5.83
C HIS A 105 14.25 -8.46 -5.61
N THR A 106 14.70 -8.20 -4.40
CA THR A 106 15.44 -6.97 -4.06
C THR A 106 16.94 -7.20 -3.83
N GLY A 107 17.36 -8.44 -3.67
CA GLY A 107 18.73 -8.76 -3.26
C GLY A 107 19.05 -8.33 -1.83
N ALA A 108 18.04 -8.10 -0.99
CA ALA A 108 18.26 -7.68 0.40
C ALA A 108 18.86 -8.80 1.26
N ASP A 109 19.86 -8.48 2.07
CA ASP A 109 20.44 -9.41 3.05
C ASP A 109 19.48 -9.70 4.20
N LYS A 110 18.71 -8.69 4.61
CA LYS A 110 17.75 -8.77 5.71
C LYS A 110 16.42 -8.14 5.31
N VAL A 111 15.33 -8.83 5.59
CA VAL A 111 13.97 -8.33 5.48
C VAL A 111 13.32 -8.38 6.86
N VAL A 112 12.53 -7.37 7.20
CA VAL A 112 11.75 -7.30 8.45
C VAL A 112 10.33 -6.94 8.10
N ILE A 113 9.39 -7.82 8.39
CA ILE A 113 7.95 -7.55 8.23
C ILE A 113 7.50 -6.83 9.50
N PHE A 114 6.84 -5.68 9.36
CA PHE A 114 6.47 -4.85 10.52
C PHE A 114 4.98 -4.48 10.57
N ASP A 115 4.23 -4.66 9.49
CA ASP A 115 2.79 -4.36 9.47
C ASP A 115 2.06 -5.23 8.43
N HIS A 116 0.82 -5.57 8.76
CA HIS A 116 -0.14 -6.19 7.86
C HIS A 116 -1.45 -5.41 7.91
N THR A 117 -1.82 -4.81 6.79
CA THR A 117 -3.09 -4.12 6.66
C THR A 117 -4.02 -4.87 5.72
N ARG A 118 -5.14 -5.33 6.21
CA ARG A 118 -6.21 -5.92 5.40
C ARG A 118 -7.23 -4.86 5.02
N ARG A 119 -7.62 -4.82 3.76
CA ARG A 119 -8.60 -3.86 3.26
C ARG A 119 -9.81 -4.57 2.69
N SER A 120 -10.99 -4.02 2.93
CA SER A 120 -12.25 -4.52 2.40
C SER A 120 -13.19 -3.36 2.12
N ASN A 121 -13.97 -3.48 1.07
CA ASN A 121 -15.02 -2.51 0.72
C ASN A 121 -16.40 -2.88 1.27
N ASN A 122 -16.52 -3.95 2.05
CA ASN A 122 -17.77 -4.27 2.73
C ASN A 122 -18.01 -3.31 3.92
N ASP A 123 -19.26 -3.20 4.35
CA ASP A 123 -19.67 -2.27 5.41
C ASP A 123 -18.94 -2.52 6.74
N ASP A 124 -18.67 -3.79 7.06
CA ASP A 124 -17.97 -4.17 8.29
C ASP A 124 -16.50 -3.79 8.24
N GLY A 125 -15.84 -4.00 7.08
CA GLY A 125 -14.45 -3.59 6.87
C GLY A 125 -14.28 -2.07 6.96
N ALA A 126 -15.25 -1.29 6.48
CA ALA A 126 -15.22 0.17 6.57
C ALA A 126 -15.27 0.67 8.02
N LYS A 127 -15.91 -0.07 8.93
CA LYS A 127 -16.03 0.28 10.36
C LYS A 127 -14.86 -0.21 11.22
N ASN A 128 -13.90 -0.92 10.64
CA ASN A 128 -12.77 -1.54 11.37
C ASN A 128 -13.17 -2.49 12.53
N ALA A 129 -14.40 -2.98 12.55
CA ALA A 129 -14.90 -3.83 13.64
C ALA A 129 -14.14 -5.17 13.75
N ASP A 130 -13.55 -5.62 12.64
CA ASP A 130 -12.80 -6.86 12.50
C ASP A 130 -11.29 -6.64 12.24
N GLY A 131 -10.78 -5.43 12.51
CA GLY A 131 -9.40 -5.03 12.22
C GLY A 131 -9.11 -4.73 10.75
N ARG A 132 -10.10 -4.84 9.85
CA ARG A 132 -9.96 -4.46 8.45
C ARG A 132 -10.08 -2.96 8.28
N ARG A 133 -9.58 -2.45 7.16
CA ARG A 133 -9.70 -1.03 6.79
C ARG A 133 -10.45 -0.91 5.47
N GLY A 134 -11.11 0.22 5.25
CA GLY A 134 -11.65 0.57 3.95
C GLY A 134 -10.55 0.79 2.90
N PRO A 135 -10.91 0.83 1.60
CA PRO A 135 -9.99 1.20 0.54
C PRO A 135 -9.34 2.57 0.79
N ALA A 136 -8.09 2.74 0.40
CA ALA A 136 -7.42 4.04 0.41
C ALA A 136 -7.84 4.81 -0.85
N VAL A 137 -8.77 5.76 -0.68
CA VAL A 137 -9.42 6.48 -1.79
C VAL A 137 -8.72 7.78 -2.17
N ARG A 138 -7.63 8.14 -1.52
CA ARG A 138 -6.84 9.35 -1.82
C ARG A 138 -5.43 8.96 -2.26
N ILE A 139 -4.92 9.66 -3.26
CA ILE A 139 -3.54 9.52 -3.70
C ILE A 139 -2.63 10.00 -2.57
N HIS A 140 -1.68 9.18 -2.17
CA HIS A 140 -0.73 9.49 -1.10
C HIS A 140 0.57 8.72 -1.29
N ALA A 141 1.62 9.21 -0.66
CA ALA A 141 2.84 8.46 -0.37
C ALA A 141 2.86 8.13 1.12
N ASP A 142 3.23 6.91 1.48
CA ASP A 142 3.24 6.47 2.89
C ASP A 142 4.30 7.18 3.71
N TYR A 143 5.43 7.54 3.08
CA TYR A 143 6.56 8.13 3.76
C TYR A 143 7.09 9.38 3.06
N THR A 144 7.65 10.26 3.87
CA THR A 144 8.43 11.42 3.44
C THR A 144 9.93 11.16 3.67
N VAL A 145 10.78 12.03 3.17
CA VAL A 145 12.23 12.02 3.44
C VAL A 145 12.58 12.08 4.94
N LYS A 146 11.65 12.51 5.79
CA LYS A 146 11.82 12.54 7.24
C LYS A 146 11.23 11.32 7.93
N SER A 147 10.00 10.96 7.58
CA SER A 147 9.29 9.87 8.27
C SER A 147 9.78 8.48 7.85
N GLY A 148 10.31 8.32 6.65
CA GLY A 148 10.89 7.06 6.19
C GLY A 148 12.06 6.60 7.06
N PRO A 149 13.14 7.40 7.20
CA PRO A 149 14.25 7.06 8.09
C PRO A 149 13.83 6.87 9.56
N GLN A 150 12.86 7.65 10.04
CA GLN A 150 12.35 7.47 11.40
C GLN A 150 11.67 6.10 11.56
N ARG A 151 10.79 5.73 10.61
CA ARG A 151 10.15 4.41 10.64
C ARG A 151 11.15 3.26 10.57
N ALA A 152 12.20 3.41 9.76
CA ALA A 152 13.25 2.41 9.67
C ALA A 152 13.98 2.24 11.03
N LYS A 153 14.30 3.34 11.72
CA LYS A 153 14.88 3.29 13.08
C LYS A 153 13.94 2.66 14.09
N ASP A 154 12.66 2.99 14.05
CA ASP A 154 11.64 2.43 14.95
C ASP A 154 11.49 0.91 14.77
N THR A 155 11.71 0.43 13.54
CA THR A 155 11.56 -1.00 13.18
C THR A 155 12.84 -1.79 13.44
N LEU A 156 14.01 -1.26 13.08
CA LEU A 156 15.30 -1.96 13.18
C LEU A 156 16.00 -1.72 14.52
N GLY A 157 15.64 -0.66 15.23
CA GLY A 157 16.44 -0.06 16.28
C GLY A 157 17.44 0.96 15.74
N GLU A 158 17.69 1.99 16.52
CA GLU A 158 18.58 3.10 16.09
C GLU A 158 20.02 2.63 15.84
N HIS A 159 20.53 1.69 16.65
CA HIS A 159 21.86 1.13 16.52
C HIS A 159 22.03 0.44 15.16
N ASP A 160 21.19 -0.55 14.85
CA ASP A 160 21.27 -1.33 13.61
C ASP A 160 21.09 -0.45 12.38
N PHE A 161 20.12 0.50 12.42
CA PHE A 161 19.95 1.45 11.33
C PHE A 161 21.22 2.27 11.07
N ASN A 162 21.80 2.83 12.12
CA ASN A 162 23.01 3.66 11.99
C ASN A 162 24.22 2.85 11.53
N GLU A 163 24.37 1.60 11.95
CA GLU A 163 25.43 0.69 11.51
C GLU A 163 25.30 0.38 10.01
N ILE A 164 24.09 0.04 9.55
CA ILE A 164 23.82 -0.18 8.12
C ILE A 164 24.22 1.05 7.30
N MET A 165 23.78 2.23 7.71
CA MET A 165 24.07 3.46 6.97
C MET A 165 25.56 3.84 7.00
N ALA A 166 26.25 3.63 8.12
CA ALA A 166 27.69 3.91 8.26
C ALA A 166 28.54 2.99 7.37
N ASN A 167 28.09 1.77 7.14
CA ASN A 167 28.76 0.79 6.28
C ASN A 167 28.37 0.93 4.78
N GLY A 168 27.69 2.01 4.39
CA GLY A 168 27.27 2.25 3.01
C GLY A 168 26.09 1.38 2.57
N GLY A 169 25.38 0.78 3.50
CA GLY A 169 24.17 0.00 3.22
C GLY A 169 22.96 0.88 2.86
N ARG A 170 21.90 0.25 2.40
CA ARG A 170 20.65 0.88 2.01
C ARG A 170 19.48 0.23 2.77
N VAL A 171 18.57 1.06 3.27
CA VAL A 171 17.31 0.61 3.84
C VAL A 171 16.17 1.03 2.91
N VAL A 172 15.34 0.07 2.52
CA VAL A 172 14.21 0.27 1.61
C VAL A 172 12.93 -0.19 2.33
N GLN A 173 11.86 0.57 2.18
CA GLN A 173 10.53 0.19 2.66
C GLN A 173 9.68 -0.22 1.47
N VAL A 174 9.11 -1.41 1.53
CA VAL A 174 8.37 -2.02 0.44
C VAL A 174 6.96 -2.37 0.92
N ASN A 175 5.96 -1.97 0.16
CA ASN A 175 4.59 -2.44 0.32
C ASN A 175 4.35 -3.64 -0.60
N VAL A 176 3.93 -4.75 -0.04
CA VAL A 176 3.45 -5.90 -0.81
C VAL A 176 1.93 -5.86 -0.82
N TRP A 177 1.35 -5.63 -2.01
CA TRP A 177 -0.09 -5.63 -2.20
C TRP A 177 -0.53 -6.91 -2.90
N ARG A 178 -1.56 -7.55 -2.39
CA ARG A 178 -2.09 -8.82 -2.93
C ARG A 178 -3.60 -8.88 -2.77
N PRO A 179 -4.35 -9.36 -3.79
CA PRO A 179 -5.75 -9.78 -3.60
C PRO A 179 -5.83 -10.96 -2.62
N ILE A 180 -6.72 -10.89 -1.63
CA ILE A 180 -6.95 -11.97 -0.68
C ILE A 180 -8.02 -12.93 -1.22
N THR A 181 -9.06 -12.38 -1.86
CA THR A 181 -10.19 -13.16 -2.38
C THR A 181 -10.50 -12.70 -3.79
N GLY A 182 -10.59 -13.64 -4.73
CA GLY A 182 -11.05 -13.41 -6.09
C GLY A 182 -10.41 -12.22 -6.83
N PRO A 183 -10.93 -11.84 -7.98
CA PRO A 183 -10.51 -10.62 -8.66
C PRO A 183 -10.98 -9.39 -7.88
N VAL A 184 -10.16 -8.34 -7.87
CA VAL A 184 -10.52 -7.04 -7.26
C VAL A 184 -11.39 -6.28 -8.26
N GLU A 185 -12.68 -6.18 -7.95
CA GLU A 185 -13.68 -5.56 -8.84
C GLU A 185 -13.91 -4.07 -8.53
N SER A 186 -13.49 -3.61 -7.34
CA SER A 186 -13.63 -2.21 -6.94
C SER A 186 -12.41 -1.70 -6.21
N SER A 187 -12.11 -0.40 -6.34
CA SER A 187 -10.97 0.27 -5.71
C SER A 187 -9.64 -0.49 -5.91
N PRO A 188 -9.28 -0.84 -7.16
CA PRO A 188 -8.03 -1.54 -7.43
C PRO A 188 -6.82 -0.67 -7.08
N LEU A 189 -5.66 -1.31 -6.92
CA LEU A 189 -4.40 -0.58 -6.80
C LEU A 189 -4.08 0.13 -8.12
N ALA A 190 -3.71 1.40 -8.03
CA ALA A 190 -3.09 2.18 -9.10
C ALA A 190 -1.84 2.89 -8.56
N LEU A 191 -0.82 2.99 -9.39
CA LEU A 191 0.49 3.57 -9.08
C LEU A 191 0.83 4.70 -10.04
#